data_f7fdc6e3961f55b92fd7d36457dec7af
#
_entry.id   f7fdc6e3961f55b92fd7d36457dec7af
#
_cell.length_a   1.000
_cell.length_b   1.000
_cell.length_c   1.000
_cell.angle_alpha   90.00
_cell.angle_beta   90.00
_cell.angle_gamma   90.00
#
_symmetry.space_group_name_H-M   'P 1'
#
loop_
_entity.id
_entity.type
_entity.pdbx_description
1 polymer ?
#
loop_
_entity_poly.entity_id
_entity_poly.type
_entity_poly.pdbx_seq_one_letter_code
_entity_poly.pdbx_strand_id
1 'polypeptide(L)'
;DYDEYHCMAEANFNLVLNPEARFAARDFEERLRIPSIELRRLYQIEKIHSQYRALGAALGTEFRDEEMYQETKNAIARFREKHPSLTFTLGECMNGDPFELAVALTQLGYSVSEIYGTVTDENFVYVQRLSELAPELRVYSNLEPTMLNYDCSEAHADVTIGKDAGYYHPGCPNLQWNEDIQPFGYAGLRKLLDGLSWVLSEKEGAV
;
A
#
# COMPACT_ATOMS: atom_id res chain seq x y z
N ASP A 1 12.68 10.83 -23.41
CA ASP A 1 12.45 11.60 -24.65
C ASP A 1 11.62 10.81 -25.66
N TYR A 2 11.42 11.32 -26.90
CA TYR A 2 10.59 10.67 -27.91
C TYR A 2 11.22 9.38 -28.45
N ASP A 3 12.52 9.31 -28.52
CA ASP A 3 13.25 8.13 -28.98
C ASP A 3 13.18 7.00 -27.94
N GLU A 4 13.27 7.31 -26.66
CA GLU A 4 13.02 6.35 -25.56
C GLU A 4 11.60 5.79 -25.60
N TYR A 5 10.62 6.63 -25.93
CA TYR A 5 9.23 6.17 -26.10
C TYR A 5 9.12 5.15 -27.24
N HIS A 6 9.80 5.36 -28.36
CA HIS A 6 9.84 4.38 -29.45
C HIS A 6 10.48 3.05 -29.05
N CYS A 7 11.47 3.06 -28.18
CA CYS A 7 12.12 1.85 -27.68
C CYS A 7 11.17 0.94 -26.86
N MET A 8 10.05 1.47 -26.39
CA MET A 8 9.04 0.64 -25.71
C MET A 8 8.47 -0.47 -26.61
N ALA A 9 8.42 -0.26 -27.93
CA ALA A 9 8.00 -1.25 -28.89
C ALA A 9 9.01 -2.40 -29.12
N GLU A 10 10.25 -2.22 -28.67
CA GLU A 10 11.32 -3.21 -28.76
C GLU A 10 11.44 -4.06 -27.49
N ALA A 11 10.62 -3.79 -26.48
CA ALA A 11 10.61 -4.54 -25.23
C ALA A 11 10.16 -6.00 -25.47
N ASN A 12 10.80 -6.94 -24.79
CA ASN A 12 10.39 -8.34 -24.81
C ASN A 12 9.27 -8.63 -23.79
N PHE A 13 9.08 -7.72 -22.83
CA PHE A 13 8.18 -7.91 -21.70
C PHE A 13 7.89 -6.58 -21.00
N ASN A 14 6.65 -6.36 -20.56
CA ASN A 14 6.24 -5.18 -19.81
C ASN A 14 5.96 -5.51 -18.35
N LEU A 15 6.46 -4.70 -17.43
CA LEU A 15 6.05 -4.67 -16.04
C LEU A 15 5.07 -3.51 -15.82
N VAL A 16 3.84 -3.83 -15.48
CA VAL A 16 2.79 -2.85 -15.17
C VAL A 16 2.85 -2.57 -13.68
N LEU A 17 3.32 -1.38 -13.30
CA LEU A 17 3.50 -0.96 -11.91
C LEU A 17 2.36 -0.07 -11.41
N ASN A 18 1.55 0.43 -12.34
CA ASN A 18 0.42 1.30 -12.05
C ASN A 18 -0.81 0.79 -12.80
N PRO A 19 -1.97 0.61 -12.14
CA PRO A 19 -3.20 0.14 -12.77
C PRO A 19 -3.63 0.95 -14.01
N GLU A 20 -3.38 2.26 -14.04
CA GLU A 20 -3.70 3.11 -15.19
C GLU A 20 -2.93 2.72 -16.46
N ALA A 21 -1.76 2.10 -16.32
CA ALA A 21 -0.96 1.63 -17.46
C ALA A 21 -1.50 0.34 -18.10
N ARG A 22 -2.51 -0.32 -17.52
CA ARG A 22 -3.09 -1.58 -18.04
C ARG A 22 -3.63 -1.45 -19.47
N PHE A 23 -4.22 -0.31 -19.80
CA PHE A 23 -4.73 -0.08 -21.16
C PHE A 23 -3.60 -0.05 -22.19
N ALA A 24 -2.51 0.64 -21.90
CA ALA A 24 -1.33 0.67 -22.76
C ALA A 24 -0.67 -0.72 -22.85
N ALA A 25 -0.55 -1.42 -21.73
CA ALA A 25 0.01 -2.78 -21.69
C ALA A 25 -0.82 -3.75 -22.55
N ARG A 26 -2.13 -3.68 -22.47
CA ARG A 26 -3.04 -4.50 -23.33
C ARG A 26 -2.90 -4.17 -24.80
N ASP A 27 -2.82 -2.89 -25.16
CA ASP A 27 -2.62 -2.46 -26.54
C ASP A 27 -1.27 -2.98 -27.10
N PHE A 28 -0.20 -2.95 -26.29
CA PHE A 28 1.09 -3.53 -26.66
C PHE A 28 1.03 -5.06 -26.80
N GLU A 29 0.30 -5.74 -25.96
CA GLU A 29 0.11 -7.19 -26.08
C GLU A 29 -0.68 -7.57 -27.35
N GLU A 30 -1.77 -6.86 -27.65
CA GLU A 30 -2.60 -7.11 -28.81
C GLU A 30 -1.90 -6.78 -30.13
N ARG A 31 -1.23 -5.63 -30.22
CA ARG A 31 -0.62 -5.11 -31.46
C ARG A 31 0.80 -5.55 -31.68
N LEU A 32 1.61 -5.57 -30.61
CA LEU A 32 3.06 -5.82 -30.70
C LEU A 32 3.44 -7.21 -30.17
N ARG A 33 2.49 -7.94 -29.60
CA ARG A 33 2.73 -9.25 -28.98
C ARG A 33 3.73 -9.20 -27.82
N ILE A 34 3.83 -8.08 -27.13
CA ILE A 34 4.69 -7.89 -25.96
C ILE A 34 3.87 -8.30 -24.73
N PRO A 35 4.20 -9.42 -24.06
CA PRO A 35 3.48 -9.87 -22.87
C PRO A 35 3.68 -8.89 -21.70
N SER A 36 2.73 -8.85 -20.79
CA SER A 36 2.82 -8.01 -19.60
C SER A 36 2.51 -8.79 -18.33
N ILE A 37 3.11 -8.36 -17.23
CA ILE A 37 2.76 -8.78 -15.87
C ILE A 37 2.55 -7.55 -15.01
N GLU A 38 1.47 -7.55 -14.25
CA GLU A 38 1.21 -6.53 -13.25
C GLU A 38 1.90 -6.89 -11.93
N LEU A 39 2.67 -5.93 -11.40
CA LEU A 39 3.21 -5.97 -10.05
C LEU A 39 2.43 -4.99 -9.18
N ARG A 40 1.73 -5.51 -8.20
CA ARG A 40 0.99 -4.70 -7.24
C ARG A 40 1.89 -4.23 -6.10
N ARG A 41 1.62 -3.03 -5.61
CA ARG A 41 2.20 -2.55 -4.38
C ARG A 41 1.50 -3.24 -3.21
N LEU A 42 2.21 -4.13 -2.54
CA LEU A 42 1.70 -4.98 -1.46
C LEU A 42 2.45 -4.70 -0.17
N TYR A 43 1.77 -4.87 0.97
CA TYR A 43 2.32 -4.70 2.31
C TYR A 43 2.26 -5.98 3.15
N GLN A 44 1.55 -7.01 2.69
CA GLN A 44 1.60 -8.34 3.27
C GLN A 44 2.85 -9.07 2.78
N ILE A 45 3.82 -9.33 3.67
CA ILE A 45 5.14 -9.88 3.30
C ILE A 45 5.05 -11.21 2.53
N GLU A 46 4.10 -12.08 2.89
CA GLU A 46 3.90 -13.37 2.21
C GLU A 46 3.37 -13.18 0.78
N LYS A 47 2.55 -12.16 0.55
CA LYS A 47 2.09 -11.81 -0.79
C LYS A 47 3.20 -11.18 -1.63
N ILE A 48 4.07 -10.38 -1.03
CA ILE A 48 5.26 -9.84 -1.70
C ILE A 48 6.15 -11.01 -2.17
N HIS A 49 6.44 -11.96 -1.30
CA HIS A 49 7.22 -13.16 -1.63
C HIS A 49 6.57 -13.96 -2.77
N SER A 50 5.27 -14.22 -2.67
CA SER A 50 4.52 -14.94 -3.70
C SER A 50 4.53 -14.21 -5.06
N GLN A 51 4.44 -12.88 -5.06
CA GLN A 51 4.51 -12.06 -6.27
C GLN A 51 5.88 -12.15 -6.96
N TYR A 52 6.99 -12.11 -6.20
CA TYR A 52 8.33 -12.28 -6.76
C TYR A 52 8.55 -13.71 -7.32
N ARG A 53 8.03 -14.73 -6.64
CA ARG A 53 8.07 -16.10 -7.16
C ARG A 53 7.28 -16.24 -8.46
N ALA A 54 6.09 -15.66 -8.54
CA ALA A 54 5.28 -15.67 -9.75
C ALA A 54 5.98 -14.94 -10.91
N LEU A 55 6.60 -13.80 -10.64
CA LEU A 55 7.40 -13.06 -11.62
C LEU A 55 8.58 -13.89 -12.11
N GLY A 56 9.31 -14.52 -11.20
CA GLY A 56 10.43 -15.41 -11.54
C GLY A 56 10.00 -16.56 -12.45
N ALA A 57 8.89 -17.22 -12.11
CA ALA A 57 8.34 -18.31 -12.93
C ALA A 57 7.95 -17.82 -14.34
N ALA A 58 7.36 -16.64 -14.47
CA ALA A 58 6.99 -16.07 -15.76
C ALA A 58 8.21 -15.70 -16.61
N LEU A 59 9.31 -15.29 -15.99
CA LEU A 59 10.57 -14.94 -16.67
C LEU A 59 11.51 -16.15 -16.86
N GLY A 60 11.11 -17.34 -16.41
CA GLY A 60 11.94 -18.54 -16.49
C GLY A 60 13.20 -18.46 -15.60
N THR A 61 13.17 -17.69 -14.52
CA THR A 61 14.27 -17.49 -13.58
C THR A 61 13.80 -17.67 -12.13
N GLU A 62 14.75 -17.83 -11.22
CA GLU A 62 14.49 -17.89 -9.79
C GLU A 62 15.08 -16.64 -9.11
N PHE A 63 14.23 -15.85 -8.48
CA PHE A 63 14.69 -14.74 -7.64
C PHE A 63 15.05 -15.28 -6.25
N ARG A 64 16.28 -15.00 -5.83
CA ARG A 64 16.77 -15.32 -4.49
C ARG A 64 16.46 -14.16 -3.56
N ASP A 65 15.24 -14.14 -3.04
CA ASP A 65 14.73 -13.03 -2.19
C ASP A 65 14.79 -13.32 -0.68
N GLU A 66 15.37 -14.45 -0.27
CA GLU A 66 15.38 -14.91 1.12
C GLU A 66 16.01 -13.87 2.08
N GLU A 67 17.11 -13.24 1.68
CA GLU A 67 17.77 -12.20 2.47
C GLU A 67 16.83 -10.99 2.67
N MET A 68 16.22 -10.48 1.59
CA MET A 68 15.29 -9.35 1.64
C MET A 68 14.04 -9.68 2.46
N TYR A 69 13.53 -10.89 2.32
CA TYR A 69 12.42 -11.40 3.10
C TYR A 69 12.76 -11.41 4.60
N GLN A 70 13.91 -11.98 4.98
CA GLN A 70 14.32 -12.06 6.37
C GLN A 70 14.61 -10.68 6.98
N GLU A 71 15.29 -9.79 6.25
CA GLU A 71 15.50 -8.39 6.68
C GLU A 71 14.18 -7.67 6.95
N THR A 72 13.19 -7.88 6.07
CA THR A 72 11.88 -7.25 6.21
C THR A 72 11.10 -7.83 7.40
N LYS A 73 11.18 -9.14 7.64
CA LYS A 73 10.63 -9.74 8.89
C LYS A 73 11.26 -9.15 10.14
N ASN A 74 12.56 -8.94 10.11
CA ASN A 74 13.26 -8.32 11.24
C ASN A 74 12.85 -6.85 11.43
N ALA A 75 12.62 -6.10 10.34
CA ALA A 75 12.10 -4.74 10.40
C ALA A 75 10.68 -4.69 11.01
N ILE A 76 9.80 -5.59 10.58
CA ILE A 76 8.46 -5.74 11.16
C ILE A 76 8.54 -6.04 12.66
N ALA A 77 9.40 -6.98 13.06
CA ALA A 77 9.57 -7.35 14.47
C ALA A 77 10.03 -6.17 15.32
N ARG A 78 11.04 -5.42 14.85
CA ARG A 78 11.53 -4.20 15.54
C ARG A 78 10.45 -3.13 15.65
N PHE A 79 9.67 -2.91 14.58
CA PHE A 79 8.58 -1.94 14.59
C PHE A 79 7.51 -2.32 15.62
N ARG A 80 7.12 -3.61 15.68
CA ARG A 80 6.14 -4.11 16.64
C ARG A 80 6.65 -4.05 18.08
N GLU A 81 7.93 -4.30 18.31
CA GLU A 81 8.54 -4.17 19.65
C GLU A 81 8.52 -2.72 20.15
N LYS A 82 8.84 -1.78 19.24
CA LYS A 82 8.85 -0.34 19.57
C LYS A 82 7.43 0.23 19.72
N HIS A 83 6.48 -0.25 18.93
CA HIS A 83 5.11 0.24 18.85
C HIS A 83 4.13 -0.94 18.99
N PRO A 84 3.95 -1.51 20.19
CA PRO A 84 3.19 -2.76 20.37
C PRO A 84 1.67 -2.61 20.15
N SER A 85 1.15 -1.38 20.25
CA SER A 85 -0.28 -1.10 20.13
C SER A 85 -0.46 0.25 19.45
N LEU A 86 -1.01 0.24 18.24
CA LEU A 86 -1.37 1.44 17.48
C LEU A 86 -2.74 1.23 16.83
N THR A 87 -3.49 2.32 16.74
CA THR A 87 -4.70 2.42 15.92
C THR A 87 -4.41 3.31 14.71
N PHE A 88 -4.64 2.75 13.53
CA PHE A 88 -4.42 3.42 12.26
C PHE A 88 -5.73 3.94 11.66
N THR A 89 -5.63 5.04 10.94
CA THR A 89 -6.64 5.49 9.97
C THR A 89 -5.97 5.65 8.62
N LEU A 90 -6.60 5.14 7.55
CA LEU A 90 -6.01 5.06 6.23
C LEU A 90 -6.81 5.86 5.22
N GLY A 91 -6.12 6.53 4.30
CA GLY A 91 -6.71 7.25 3.17
C GLY A 91 -6.37 6.63 1.83
N GLU A 92 -7.12 6.96 0.79
CA GLU A 92 -6.84 6.51 -0.58
C GLU A 92 -5.83 7.43 -1.31
N CYS A 93 -5.61 8.66 -0.81
CA CYS A 93 -4.62 9.58 -1.38
C CYS A 93 -3.20 9.18 -0.94
N MET A 94 -2.80 7.96 -1.29
CA MET A 94 -1.49 7.36 -0.99
C MET A 94 -1.04 6.45 -2.14
N ASN A 95 0.24 6.13 -2.18
CA ASN A 95 0.78 5.17 -3.14
C ASN A 95 0.56 3.72 -2.67
N GLY A 96 -0.62 3.22 -2.85
CA GLY A 96 -1.01 1.84 -2.51
C GLY A 96 -2.52 1.71 -2.35
N ASP A 97 -2.97 0.49 -2.13
CA ASP A 97 -4.38 0.20 -1.83
C ASP A 97 -4.58 0.24 -0.31
N PRO A 98 -5.42 1.14 0.24
CA PRO A 98 -5.62 1.26 1.68
C PRO A 98 -6.28 0.01 2.29
N PHE A 99 -7.07 -0.73 1.54
CA PHE A 99 -7.71 -1.97 2.03
C PHE A 99 -6.68 -3.11 2.15
N GLU A 100 -5.74 -3.22 1.19
CA GLU A 100 -4.63 -4.17 1.28
C GLU A 100 -3.72 -3.86 2.47
N LEU A 101 -3.39 -2.58 2.65
CA LEU A 101 -2.60 -2.13 3.80
C LEU A 101 -3.32 -2.39 5.12
N ALA A 102 -4.64 -2.15 5.20
CA ALA A 102 -5.44 -2.44 6.38
C ALA A 102 -5.37 -3.92 6.75
N VAL A 103 -5.49 -4.83 5.77
CA VAL A 103 -5.33 -6.27 6.02
C VAL A 103 -3.93 -6.57 6.56
N ALA A 104 -2.89 -5.98 5.96
CA ALA A 104 -1.51 -6.17 6.42
C ALA A 104 -1.32 -5.72 7.88
N LEU A 105 -1.78 -4.52 8.23
CA LEU A 105 -1.70 -3.97 9.59
C LEU A 105 -2.47 -4.81 10.60
N THR A 106 -3.69 -5.22 10.25
CA THR A 106 -4.52 -6.07 11.13
C THR A 106 -3.88 -7.44 11.36
N GLN A 107 -3.27 -8.04 10.35
CA GLN A 107 -2.52 -9.30 10.50
C GLN A 107 -1.26 -9.15 11.38
N LEU A 108 -0.69 -7.96 11.43
CA LEU A 108 0.40 -7.63 12.35
C LEU A 108 -0.07 -7.36 13.79
N GLY A 109 -1.38 -7.39 14.05
CA GLY A 109 -1.98 -7.21 15.38
C GLY A 109 -2.30 -5.76 15.72
N TYR A 110 -2.30 -4.86 14.74
CA TYR A 110 -2.72 -3.47 14.91
C TYR A 110 -4.22 -3.29 14.66
N SER A 111 -4.79 -2.23 15.21
CA SER A 111 -6.16 -1.81 14.95
C SER A 111 -6.19 -0.85 13.76
N VAL A 112 -7.23 -0.98 12.91
CA VAL A 112 -7.56 0.01 11.88
C VAL A 112 -8.99 0.46 12.17
N SER A 113 -9.16 1.75 12.50
CA SER A 113 -10.47 2.30 12.88
C SER A 113 -11.28 2.73 11.66
N GLU A 114 -10.62 3.37 10.69
CA GLU A 114 -11.29 3.97 9.54
C GLU A 114 -10.45 3.85 8.27
N ILE A 115 -11.15 3.69 7.15
CA ILE A 115 -10.58 3.81 5.82
C ILE A 115 -11.40 4.84 5.05
N TYR A 116 -10.74 5.87 4.53
CA TYR A 116 -11.31 6.82 3.57
C TYR A 116 -10.91 6.34 2.18
N GLY A 117 -11.82 5.66 1.49
CA GLY A 117 -11.47 5.04 0.22
C GLY A 117 -12.66 4.53 -0.57
N THR A 118 -12.44 4.35 -1.86
CA THR A 118 -13.43 3.85 -2.79
C THR A 118 -13.35 2.34 -2.91
N VAL A 119 -14.45 1.65 -2.64
CA VAL A 119 -14.56 0.20 -2.85
C VAL A 119 -14.76 -0.07 -4.33
N THR A 120 -13.92 -0.95 -4.89
CA THR A 120 -13.93 -1.38 -6.28
C THR A 120 -13.94 -2.91 -6.36
N ASP A 121 -14.22 -3.47 -7.55
CA ASP A 121 -14.12 -4.93 -7.75
C ASP A 121 -12.72 -5.47 -7.44
N GLU A 122 -11.68 -4.66 -7.63
CA GLU A 122 -10.29 -5.06 -7.44
C GLU A 122 -9.90 -5.18 -5.96
N ASN A 123 -10.42 -4.30 -5.11
CA ASN A 123 -10.09 -4.31 -3.68
C ASN A 123 -11.17 -5.00 -2.83
N PHE A 124 -12.28 -5.43 -3.43
CA PHE A 124 -13.39 -6.06 -2.71
C PHE A 124 -12.97 -7.31 -1.92
N VAL A 125 -12.00 -8.06 -2.42
CA VAL A 125 -11.43 -9.22 -1.70
C VAL A 125 -10.80 -8.82 -0.36
N TYR A 126 -10.21 -7.65 -0.27
CA TYR A 126 -9.66 -7.12 1.00
C TYR A 126 -10.78 -6.66 1.93
N VAL A 127 -11.83 -6.03 1.37
CA VAL A 127 -13.02 -5.63 2.15
C VAL A 127 -13.69 -6.84 2.78
N GLN A 128 -13.88 -7.94 2.03
CA GLN A 128 -14.40 -9.20 2.57
C GLN A 128 -13.49 -9.73 3.69
N ARG A 129 -12.17 -9.69 3.50
CA ARG A 129 -11.24 -10.15 4.53
C ARG A 129 -11.27 -9.28 5.78
N LEU A 130 -11.41 -7.96 5.62
CA LEU A 130 -11.51 -7.01 6.73
C LEU A 130 -12.82 -7.19 7.52
N SER A 131 -13.93 -7.54 6.87
CA SER A 131 -15.18 -7.82 7.57
C SER A 131 -15.07 -8.98 8.57
N GLU A 132 -14.13 -9.92 8.34
CA GLU A 132 -13.84 -11.02 9.27
C GLU A 132 -12.80 -10.63 10.33
N LEU A 133 -11.77 -9.88 9.95
CA LEU A 133 -10.61 -9.56 10.81
C LEU A 133 -10.86 -8.35 11.72
N ALA A 134 -11.61 -7.37 11.25
CA ALA A 134 -11.85 -6.09 11.90
C ALA A 134 -13.30 -5.61 11.65
N PRO A 135 -14.33 -6.30 12.20
CA PRO A 135 -15.74 -6.02 11.90
C PRO A 135 -16.18 -4.61 12.33
N GLU A 136 -15.46 -3.97 13.25
CA GLU A 136 -15.75 -2.61 13.74
C GLU A 136 -15.12 -1.52 12.86
N LEU A 137 -14.29 -1.90 11.86
CA LEU A 137 -13.67 -0.96 10.94
C LEU A 137 -14.74 -0.26 10.10
N ARG A 138 -14.64 1.06 10.00
CA ARG A 138 -15.55 1.90 9.22
C ARG A 138 -14.91 2.29 7.89
N VAL A 139 -15.71 2.25 6.82
CA VAL A 139 -15.28 2.66 5.48
C VAL A 139 -16.10 3.85 5.04
N TYR A 140 -15.43 4.91 4.63
CA TYR A 140 -16.03 6.15 4.14
C TYR A 140 -15.56 6.42 2.72
N SER A 141 -16.46 6.86 1.84
CA SER A 141 -16.09 7.27 0.49
C SER A 141 -15.81 8.78 0.46
N ASN A 142 -14.62 9.15 0.00
CA ASN A 142 -14.29 10.56 -0.24
C ASN A 142 -15.20 11.23 -1.29
N LEU A 143 -15.93 10.44 -2.08
CA LEU A 143 -16.86 10.95 -3.09
C LEU A 143 -18.23 11.34 -2.50
N GLU A 144 -18.52 10.98 -1.25
CA GLU A 144 -19.78 11.29 -0.60
C GLU A 144 -19.83 12.76 -0.14
N PRO A 145 -20.82 13.55 -0.57
CA PRO A 145 -20.93 14.96 -0.18
C PRO A 145 -21.01 15.19 1.34
N THR A 146 -21.50 14.22 2.10
CA THR A 146 -21.58 14.25 3.56
C THR A 146 -20.23 14.34 4.23
N MET A 147 -19.15 13.89 3.57
CA MET A 147 -17.78 13.97 4.08
C MET A 147 -17.27 15.41 4.24
N LEU A 148 -17.90 16.39 3.60
CA LEU A 148 -17.58 17.81 3.82
C LEU A 148 -17.82 18.26 5.27
N ASN A 149 -18.73 17.58 5.99
CA ASN A 149 -19.09 17.88 7.36
C ASN A 149 -18.77 16.68 8.30
N TYR A 150 -17.86 15.83 7.88
CA TYR A 150 -17.45 14.69 8.69
C TYR A 150 -16.75 15.18 9.98
N ASP A 151 -17.20 14.65 11.12
CA ASP A 151 -16.61 14.89 12.43
C ASP A 151 -15.97 13.63 12.97
N CYS A 152 -14.65 13.64 13.10
CA CYS A 152 -13.86 12.53 13.61
C CYS A 152 -13.78 12.47 15.15
N SER A 153 -14.51 13.32 15.88
CA SER A 153 -14.39 13.47 17.34
C SER A 153 -14.62 12.16 18.13
N GLU A 154 -15.37 11.22 17.56
CA GLU A 154 -15.61 9.89 18.15
C GLU A 154 -14.61 8.82 17.68
N ALA A 155 -13.77 9.14 16.68
CA ALA A 155 -12.82 8.19 16.12
C ALA A 155 -11.43 8.38 16.73
N HIS A 156 -10.82 7.29 17.20
CA HIS A 156 -9.46 7.31 17.72
C HIS A 156 -8.48 6.84 16.65
N ALA A 157 -7.41 7.62 16.47
CA ALA A 157 -6.25 7.24 15.67
C ALA A 157 -4.96 7.68 16.39
N ASP A 158 -3.98 6.81 16.43
CA ASP A 158 -2.62 7.14 16.91
C ASP A 158 -1.77 7.69 15.77
N VAL A 159 -2.02 7.22 14.54
CA VAL A 159 -1.31 7.61 13.32
C VAL A 159 -2.22 7.44 12.10
N THR A 160 -2.06 8.34 11.14
CA THR A 160 -2.79 8.30 9.88
C THR A 160 -1.83 8.06 8.70
N ILE A 161 -2.30 7.37 7.67
CA ILE A 161 -1.56 7.15 6.41
C ILE A 161 -2.43 7.63 5.24
N GLY A 162 -1.84 8.45 4.38
CA GLY A 162 -2.54 9.11 3.27
C GLY A 162 -2.86 10.56 3.59
N LYS A 163 -2.87 11.39 2.54
CA LYS A 163 -3.09 12.83 2.67
C LYS A 163 -4.50 13.16 3.16
N ASP A 164 -5.50 12.43 2.69
CA ASP A 164 -6.91 12.56 3.06
C ASP A 164 -7.18 12.10 4.49
N ALA A 165 -6.59 10.99 4.93
CA ALA A 165 -6.69 10.57 6.33
C ALA A 165 -6.11 11.64 7.29
N GLY A 166 -4.98 12.25 6.94
CA GLY A 166 -4.43 13.38 7.71
C GLY A 166 -5.31 14.61 7.70
N TYR A 167 -6.07 14.84 6.63
CA TYR A 167 -7.03 15.94 6.54
C TYR A 167 -8.20 15.75 7.52
N TYR A 168 -8.75 14.54 7.60
CA TYR A 168 -9.87 14.24 8.50
C TYR A 168 -9.45 14.12 9.97
N HIS A 169 -8.18 13.84 10.26
CA HIS A 169 -7.63 13.75 11.61
C HIS A 169 -6.53 14.80 11.88
N PRO A 170 -6.86 16.10 11.89
CA PRO A 170 -5.89 17.14 12.13
C PRO A 170 -5.29 17.02 13.54
N GLY A 171 -3.96 17.05 13.63
CA GLY A 171 -3.24 16.88 14.90
C GLY A 171 -2.83 15.44 15.20
N CYS A 172 -3.24 14.47 14.39
CA CYS A 172 -2.68 13.13 14.40
C CYS A 172 -1.38 13.07 13.59
N PRO A 173 -0.33 12.36 14.02
CA PRO A 173 0.83 12.10 13.17
C PRO A 173 0.38 11.52 11.83
N ASN A 174 0.86 12.09 10.72
CA ASN A 174 0.46 11.67 9.39
C ASN A 174 1.66 11.30 8.53
N LEU A 175 1.62 10.11 7.95
CA LEU A 175 2.52 9.68 6.88
C LEU A 175 1.77 9.80 5.55
N GLN A 176 2.09 10.80 4.73
CA GLN A 176 1.37 11.02 3.46
C GLN A 176 1.51 9.86 2.47
N TRP A 177 2.66 9.21 2.43
CA TRP A 177 2.94 8.03 1.61
C TRP A 177 2.57 8.18 0.13
N ASN A 178 2.86 9.34 -0.45
CA ASN A 178 2.51 9.69 -1.83
C ASN A 178 3.66 10.35 -2.59
N GLU A 179 4.90 9.93 -2.32
CA GLU A 179 6.08 10.41 -3.03
C GLU A 179 6.08 9.92 -4.48
N ASP A 180 6.65 10.71 -5.40
CA ASP A 180 6.77 10.37 -6.83
C ASP A 180 7.55 9.06 -7.05
N ILE A 181 8.59 8.84 -6.25
CA ILE A 181 9.42 7.65 -6.31
C ILE A 181 9.33 6.91 -4.98
N GLN A 182 8.56 5.84 -4.97
CA GLN A 182 8.46 4.96 -3.82
C GLN A 182 8.82 3.52 -4.19
N PRO A 183 9.63 2.82 -3.38
CA PRO A 183 10.02 1.44 -3.66
C PRO A 183 8.82 0.48 -3.59
N PHE A 184 8.93 -0.62 -4.30
CA PHE A 184 8.01 -1.75 -4.27
C PHE A 184 8.50 -2.85 -3.33
N GLY A 185 7.63 -3.81 -3.05
CA GLY A 185 7.94 -5.06 -2.39
C GLY A 185 8.58 -4.85 -1.02
N TYR A 186 9.62 -5.61 -0.73
CA TYR A 186 10.29 -5.58 0.57
C TYR A 186 10.86 -4.21 0.95
N ALA A 187 11.49 -3.51 -0.01
CA ALA A 187 12.01 -2.17 0.22
C ALA A 187 10.90 -1.17 0.50
N GLY A 188 9.75 -1.30 -0.19
CA GLY A 188 8.57 -0.48 0.04
C GLY A 188 8.00 -0.67 1.44
N LEU A 189 7.85 -1.92 1.88
CA LEU A 189 7.35 -2.22 3.22
C LEU A 189 8.31 -1.70 4.31
N ARG A 190 9.63 -1.89 4.16
CA ARG A 190 10.60 -1.35 5.12
C ARG A 190 10.55 0.18 5.19
N LYS A 191 10.49 0.86 4.03
CA LYS A 191 10.38 2.33 3.98
C LYS A 191 9.09 2.84 4.63
N LEU A 192 7.97 2.11 4.49
CA LEU A 192 6.73 2.44 5.19
C LEU A 192 6.91 2.40 6.71
N LEU A 193 7.51 1.32 7.25
CA LEU A 193 7.76 1.16 8.67
C LEU A 193 8.71 2.22 9.24
N ASP A 194 9.75 2.58 8.48
CA ASP A 194 10.69 3.64 8.83
C ASP A 194 10.00 5.00 8.87
N GLY A 195 9.18 5.30 7.86
CA GLY A 195 8.36 6.53 7.80
C GLY A 195 7.37 6.64 8.96
N LEU A 196 6.70 5.54 9.30
CA LEU A 196 5.81 5.48 10.47
C LEU A 196 6.57 5.72 11.76
N SER A 197 7.74 5.09 11.93
CA SER A 197 8.59 5.30 13.12
C SER A 197 9.03 6.74 13.26
N TRP A 198 9.30 7.41 12.14
CA TRP A 198 9.71 8.81 12.11
C TRP A 198 8.56 9.75 12.53
N VAL A 199 7.37 9.66 11.92
CA VAL A 199 6.24 10.54 12.28
C VAL A 199 5.74 10.33 13.71
N LEU A 200 5.85 9.10 14.25
CA LEU A 200 5.51 8.80 15.63
C LEU A 200 6.53 9.41 16.63
N SER A 201 7.83 9.43 16.27
CA SER A 201 8.87 10.00 17.14
C SER A 201 8.83 11.53 17.21
N GLU A 202 8.38 12.23 16.14
CA GLU A 202 8.22 13.68 16.16
C GLU A 202 7.15 14.13 17.18
N LYS A 203 6.09 13.34 17.35
CA LYS A 203 5.06 13.63 18.37
C LYS A 203 5.61 13.53 19.79
N GLU A 204 6.48 12.57 20.08
CA GLU A 204 7.09 12.39 21.40
C GLU A 204 8.03 13.55 21.77
N GLY A 205 8.68 14.18 20.77
CA GLY A 205 9.59 15.31 20.98
C GLY A 205 8.90 16.68 21.04
N ALA A 206 7.60 16.78 20.75
CA ALA A 206 6.83 18.02 20.74
C ALA A 206 6.02 18.25 22.04
N VAL A 207 6.10 17.36 23.02
CA VAL A 207 5.53 17.44 24.37
C VAL A 207 6.63 17.77 25.37
#